data_8fa40abfca2550e4862428345c2d164e
#
_entry.id   8fa40abfca2550e4862428345c2d164e
#
_cell.length_a   1.000
_cell.length_b   1.000
_cell.length_c   1.000
_cell.angle_alpha   90.00
_cell.angle_beta   90.00
_cell.angle_gamma   90.00
#
_symmetry.space_group_name_H-M   'P 1'
#
loop_
_entity.id
_entity.type
_entity.pdbx_description
1 polymer ?
#
loop_
_entity_poly.entity_id
_entity_poly.type
_entity_poly.pdbx_seq_one_letter_code
_entity_poly.pdbx_strand_id
1 'polypeptide(L)'
;MARDRWATFDCYGTLIDWNGGIRGQLARVFGDERADDLLVRYHELEPELEADGKLSYREVLTEAMRRLGAPAGEEDALAQSLPSWQPFPEVPAALMAARGRGWKLALLSNTDPDYIEASQAQLGVPFELAIVASAIGSYKPALGHWRAFEQQVGRPPDVHVAASLFHDVAPANELGLPSIWINRLGEQPGPEPTRELPDLSTLAETLEEVAA
;
A
#
# COMPACT_ATOMS: atom_id res chain seq x y z
N MET A 1 -27.32 14.24 -11.55
CA MET A 1 -26.81 13.04 -10.84
C MET A 1 -25.76 13.50 -9.85
N ALA A 2 -25.69 12.94 -8.67
CA ALA A 2 -24.61 13.23 -7.75
C ALA A 2 -23.28 12.82 -8.38
N ARG A 3 -22.22 13.58 -8.13
CA ARG A 3 -20.86 13.30 -8.60
C ARG A 3 -20.36 12.02 -7.90
N ASP A 4 -19.71 11.11 -8.64
CA ASP A 4 -19.02 9.96 -8.06
C ASP A 4 -17.96 10.42 -7.04
N ARG A 5 -17.90 9.78 -5.88
CA ARG A 5 -16.88 10.02 -4.85
C ARG A 5 -15.84 8.92 -4.90
N TRP A 6 -14.57 9.29 -4.94
CA TRP A 6 -13.47 8.36 -5.06
C TRP A 6 -12.51 8.45 -3.88
N ALA A 7 -12.33 7.33 -3.20
CA ALA A 7 -11.25 7.13 -2.26
C ALA A 7 -10.17 6.24 -2.90
N THR A 8 -8.95 6.73 -2.94
CA THR A 8 -7.79 5.94 -3.37
C THR A 8 -7.04 5.40 -2.16
N PHE A 9 -6.51 4.20 -2.28
CA PHE A 9 -5.84 3.48 -1.19
C PHE A 9 -4.46 3.00 -1.64
N ASP A 10 -3.47 3.16 -0.78
CA ASP A 10 -2.32 2.28 -0.78
C ASP A 10 -2.74 0.87 -0.33
N CYS A 11 -1.94 -0.15 -0.65
CA CYS A 11 -2.29 -1.55 -0.36
C CYS A 11 -1.49 -2.14 0.79
N TYR A 12 -0.17 -2.25 0.63
CA TYR A 12 0.70 -2.96 1.56
C TYR A 12 1.09 -2.08 2.74
N GLY A 13 0.85 -2.57 3.97
CA GLY A 13 0.95 -1.79 5.22
C GLY A 13 -0.31 -1.00 5.55
N THR A 14 -1.15 -0.70 4.55
CA THR A 14 -2.43 0.00 4.72
C THR A 14 -3.59 -0.98 4.87
N LEU A 15 -3.79 -1.85 3.87
CA LEU A 15 -4.87 -2.83 3.79
C LEU A 15 -4.40 -4.25 4.09
N ILE A 16 -3.24 -4.63 3.57
CA ILE A 16 -2.59 -5.92 3.76
C ILE A 16 -1.49 -5.80 4.81
N ASP A 17 -1.40 -6.76 5.72
CA ASP A 17 -0.35 -6.82 6.74
C ASP A 17 1.02 -7.17 6.11
N TRP A 18 1.62 -6.15 5.54
CA TRP A 18 2.90 -6.21 4.84
C TRP A 18 4.05 -6.58 5.76
N ASN A 19 4.14 -5.94 6.94
CA ASN A 19 5.18 -6.24 7.92
C ASN A 19 5.08 -7.65 8.46
N GLY A 20 3.86 -8.12 8.77
CA GLY A 20 3.63 -9.49 9.20
C GLY A 20 3.98 -10.51 8.12
N GLY A 21 3.63 -10.22 6.86
CA GLY A 21 3.97 -11.06 5.72
C GLY A 21 5.47 -11.21 5.50
N ILE A 22 6.21 -10.09 5.49
CA ILE A 22 7.68 -10.07 5.35
C ILE A 22 8.34 -10.77 6.54
N ARG A 23 8.01 -10.35 7.78
CA ARG A 23 8.58 -10.94 8.99
C ARG A 23 8.39 -12.45 9.04
N GLY A 24 7.19 -12.92 8.69
CA GLY A 24 6.90 -14.37 8.67
C GLY A 24 7.81 -15.15 7.73
N GLN A 25 8.12 -14.61 6.55
CA GLN A 25 9.04 -15.25 5.62
C GLN A 25 10.50 -15.12 6.05
N LEU A 26 10.90 -13.99 6.62
CA LEU A 26 12.23 -13.84 7.20
C LEU A 26 12.46 -14.82 8.35
N ALA A 27 11.47 -15.02 9.23
CA ALA A 27 11.53 -16.01 10.27
C ALA A 27 11.65 -17.44 9.73
N ARG A 28 10.91 -17.78 8.67
CA ARG A 28 10.98 -19.08 8.01
C ARG A 28 12.38 -19.35 7.41
N VAL A 29 12.97 -18.35 6.76
CA VAL A 29 14.23 -18.52 6.00
C VAL A 29 15.46 -18.40 6.91
N PHE A 30 15.44 -17.48 7.88
CA PHE A 30 16.63 -17.10 8.65
C PHE A 30 16.55 -17.45 10.13
N GLY A 31 15.39 -17.91 10.63
CA GLY A 31 15.09 -18.13 12.05
C GLY A 31 14.39 -16.92 12.69
N ASP A 32 13.50 -17.22 13.66
CA ASP A 32 12.65 -16.20 14.29
C ASP A 32 13.47 -15.14 15.05
N GLU A 33 14.59 -15.53 15.64
CA GLU A 33 15.49 -14.63 16.39
C GLU A 33 16.15 -13.55 15.53
N ARG A 34 16.19 -13.71 14.20
CA ARG A 34 16.77 -12.74 13.27
C ARG A 34 15.73 -11.92 12.52
N ALA A 35 14.46 -12.33 12.57
CA ALA A 35 13.42 -11.81 11.72
C ALA A 35 13.19 -10.30 11.89
N ASP A 36 13.21 -9.81 13.13
CA ASP A 36 12.97 -8.39 13.44
C ASP A 36 14.12 -7.49 12.96
N ASP A 37 15.36 -7.89 13.19
CA ASP A 37 16.54 -7.15 12.69
C ASP A 37 16.58 -7.13 11.15
N LEU A 38 16.22 -8.26 10.51
CA LEU A 38 16.18 -8.37 9.07
C LEU A 38 15.02 -7.57 8.47
N LEU A 39 13.88 -7.46 9.15
CA LEU A 39 12.78 -6.60 8.73
C LEU A 39 13.20 -5.12 8.71
N VAL A 40 13.92 -4.66 9.73
CA VAL A 40 14.48 -3.29 9.74
C VAL A 40 15.40 -3.07 8.54
N ARG A 41 16.28 -4.02 8.25
CA ARG A 41 17.16 -3.94 7.08
C ARG A 41 16.42 -4.00 5.76
N TYR A 42 15.34 -4.77 5.68
CA TYR A 42 14.48 -4.80 4.50
C TYR A 42 13.90 -3.41 4.21
N HIS A 43 13.39 -2.72 5.22
CA HIS A 43 12.85 -1.35 5.09
C HIS A 43 13.90 -0.33 4.60
N GLU A 44 15.18 -0.55 4.87
CA GLU A 44 16.26 0.29 4.33
C GLU A 44 16.53 -0.03 2.85
N LEU A 45 16.46 -1.31 2.47
CA LEU A 45 16.80 -1.78 1.12
C LEU A 45 15.70 -1.51 0.09
N GLU A 46 14.44 -1.65 0.45
CA GLU A 46 13.33 -1.55 -0.49
C GLU A 46 13.27 -0.19 -1.22
N PRO A 47 13.33 0.98 -0.53
CA PRO A 47 13.34 2.28 -1.21
C PRO A 47 14.54 2.48 -2.14
N GLU A 48 15.72 1.90 -1.81
CA GLU A 48 16.91 1.95 -2.67
C GLU A 48 16.67 1.17 -3.97
N LEU A 49 16.01 0.01 -3.88
CA LEU A 49 15.72 -0.86 -5.02
C LEU A 49 14.62 -0.30 -5.92
N GLU A 50 13.68 0.44 -5.36
CA GLU A 50 12.60 1.11 -6.09
C GLU A 50 13.04 2.43 -6.76
N ALA A 51 14.13 3.06 -6.30
CA ALA A 51 14.48 4.44 -6.60
C ALA A 51 14.58 4.78 -8.09
N ASP A 52 15.03 3.87 -8.94
CA ASP A 52 15.19 4.10 -10.39
C ASP A 52 13.99 3.59 -11.21
N GLY A 53 13.04 2.93 -10.60
CA GLY A 53 11.82 2.44 -11.22
C GLY A 53 11.99 1.35 -12.28
N LYS A 54 13.18 0.70 -12.34
CA LYS A 54 13.47 -0.30 -13.38
C LYS A 54 13.07 -1.72 -13.03
N LEU A 55 13.08 -2.04 -11.72
CA LEU A 55 12.73 -3.36 -11.24
C LEU A 55 11.21 -3.48 -11.11
N SER A 56 10.64 -4.64 -11.43
CA SER A 56 9.31 -5.03 -10.97
C SER A 56 9.35 -5.26 -9.45
N TYR A 57 8.20 -5.20 -8.79
CA TYR A 57 8.16 -5.43 -7.34
C TYR A 57 8.63 -6.85 -6.96
N ARG A 58 8.34 -7.84 -7.81
CA ARG A 58 8.90 -9.20 -7.71
C ARG A 58 10.42 -9.20 -7.68
N GLU A 59 11.05 -8.44 -8.57
CA GLU A 59 12.50 -8.33 -8.61
C GLU A 59 13.06 -7.56 -7.40
N VAL A 60 12.35 -6.53 -6.92
CA VAL A 60 12.68 -5.82 -5.67
C VAL A 60 12.72 -6.80 -4.49
N LEU A 61 11.66 -7.59 -4.29
CA LEU A 61 11.57 -8.59 -3.22
C LEU A 61 12.69 -9.63 -3.31
N THR A 62 12.97 -10.12 -4.53
CA THR A 62 14.01 -11.12 -4.77
C THR A 62 15.40 -10.57 -4.51
N GLU A 63 15.70 -9.35 -4.98
CA GLU A 63 16.98 -8.70 -4.76
C GLU A 63 17.18 -8.30 -3.29
N ALA A 64 16.13 -7.87 -2.60
CA ALA A 64 16.19 -7.61 -1.16
C ALA A 64 16.59 -8.89 -0.40
N MET A 65 15.98 -10.04 -0.70
CA MET A 65 16.34 -11.32 -0.09
C MET A 65 17.81 -11.70 -0.35
N ARG A 66 18.33 -11.48 -1.57
CA ARG A 66 19.76 -11.71 -1.87
C ARG A 66 20.66 -10.83 -1.01
N ARG A 67 20.35 -9.53 -0.88
CA ARG A 67 21.12 -8.59 -0.07
C ARG A 67 21.03 -8.88 1.43
N LEU A 68 19.94 -9.48 1.89
CA LEU A 68 19.79 -9.97 3.25
C LEU A 68 20.56 -11.29 3.50
N GLY A 69 21.10 -11.90 2.45
CA GLY A 69 21.90 -13.11 2.53
C GLY A 69 21.07 -14.40 2.54
N ALA A 70 19.95 -14.42 1.80
CA ALA A 70 19.13 -15.63 1.65
C ALA A 70 19.96 -16.82 1.13
N PRO A 71 19.75 -18.04 1.66
CA PRO A 71 20.35 -19.25 1.13
C PRO A 71 19.95 -19.48 -0.33
N ALA A 72 20.81 -20.19 -1.07
CA ALA A 72 20.54 -20.56 -2.46
C ALA A 72 19.18 -21.31 -2.57
N GLY A 73 18.28 -20.79 -3.42
CA GLY A 73 16.94 -21.32 -3.62
C GLY A 73 15.86 -20.68 -2.72
N GLU A 74 16.23 -19.74 -1.86
CA GLU A 74 15.27 -18.98 -1.02
C GLU A 74 15.23 -17.48 -1.40
N GLU A 75 15.89 -17.07 -2.46
CA GLU A 75 15.99 -15.68 -2.86
C GLU A 75 14.63 -15.08 -3.29
N ASP A 76 13.71 -15.91 -3.75
CA ASP A 76 12.37 -15.51 -4.17
C ASP A 76 11.27 -15.78 -3.12
N ALA A 77 11.65 -16.16 -1.91
CA ALA A 77 10.72 -16.54 -0.85
C ALA A 77 9.68 -15.45 -0.52
N LEU A 78 10.07 -14.17 -0.45
CA LEU A 78 9.14 -13.07 -0.27
C LEU A 78 8.20 -12.95 -1.46
N ALA A 79 8.74 -12.96 -2.68
CA ALA A 79 7.98 -12.85 -3.92
C ALA A 79 6.93 -13.97 -4.06
N GLN A 80 7.27 -15.19 -3.68
CA GLN A 80 6.35 -16.33 -3.69
C GLN A 80 5.27 -16.24 -2.61
N SER A 81 5.56 -15.66 -1.46
CA SER A 81 4.64 -15.61 -0.32
C SER A 81 3.61 -14.48 -0.40
N LEU A 82 3.92 -13.37 -1.08
CA LEU A 82 3.10 -12.16 -1.13
C LEU A 82 1.63 -12.43 -1.49
N PRO A 83 1.29 -13.29 -2.47
CA PRO A 83 -0.11 -13.58 -2.79
C PRO A 83 -0.95 -14.15 -1.64
N SER A 84 -0.30 -14.65 -0.58
CA SER A 84 -0.95 -15.24 0.60
C SER A 84 -1.04 -14.29 1.81
N TRP A 85 -0.47 -13.09 1.73
CA TRP A 85 -0.50 -12.14 2.84
C TRP A 85 -1.93 -11.67 3.11
N GLN A 86 -2.27 -11.59 4.38
CA GLN A 86 -3.65 -11.36 4.80
C GLN A 86 -3.95 -9.88 5.01
N PRO A 87 -5.19 -9.44 4.76
CA PRO A 87 -5.62 -8.11 5.18
C PRO A 87 -5.62 -7.98 6.70
N PHE A 88 -5.48 -6.75 7.20
CA PHE A 88 -5.76 -6.49 8.60
C PHE A 88 -7.23 -6.80 8.90
N PRO A 89 -7.55 -7.29 10.11
CA PRO A 89 -8.87 -7.87 10.42
C PRO A 89 -10.07 -6.93 10.19
N GLU A 90 -9.89 -5.62 10.41
CA GLU A 90 -10.96 -4.63 10.26
C GLU A 90 -11.19 -4.20 8.80
N VAL A 91 -10.21 -4.41 7.91
CA VAL A 91 -10.18 -3.83 6.56
C VAL A 91 -11.37 -4.24 5.69
N PRO A 92 -11.74 -5.54 5.56
CA PRO A 92 -12.86 -5.91 4.72
C PRO A 92 -14.17 -5.21 5.13
N ALA A 93 -14.44 -5.13 6.43
CA ALA A 93 -15.64 -4.47 6.95
C ALA A 93 -15.62 -2.95 6.71
N ALA A 94 -14.47 -2.30 6.91
CA ALA A 94 -14.30 -0.87 6.70
C ALA A 94 -14.50 -0.48 5.21
N LEU A 95 -13.92 -1.24 4.27
CA LEU A 95 -14.09 -1.02 2.84
C LEU A 95 -15.53 -1.23 2.40
N MET A 96 -16.20 -2.28 2.90
CA MET A 96 -17.63 -2.51 2.63
C MET A 96 -18.50 -1.38 3.16
N ALA A 97 -18.21 -0.84 4.34
CA ALA A 97 -18.94 0.30 4.91
C ALA A 97 -18.76 1.57 4.05
N ALA A 98 -17.54 1.85 3.58
CA ALA A 98 -17.27 2.97 2.67
C ALA A 98 -18.06 2.82 1.35
N ARG A 99 -18.06 1.64 0.74
CA ARG A 99 -18.87 1.35 -0.46
C ARG A 99 -20.36 1.51 -0.21
N GLY A 100 -20.85 1.05 0.94
CA GLY A 100 -22.25 1.20 1.34
C GLY A 100 -22.72 2.66 1.43
N ARG A 101 -21.77 3.60 1.65
CA ARG A 101 -22.00 5.06 1.60
C ARG A 101 -21.81 5.67 0.20
N GLY A 102 -21.59 4.84 -0.82
CA GLY A 102 -21.46 5.27 -2.22
C GLY A 102 -20.08 5.71 -2.63
N TRP A 103 -19.03 5.37 -1.87
CA TRP A 103 -17.64 5.57 -2.29
C TRP A 103 -17.22 4.54 -3.34
N LYS A 104 -16.58 5.01 -4.40
CA LYS A 104 -15.80 4.19 -5.33
C LYS A 104 -14.40 4.05 -4.79
N LEU A 105 -13.83 2.83 -4.86
CA LEU A 105 -12.54 2.52 -4.30
C LEU A 105 -11.54 2.25 -5.41
N ALA A 106 -10.32 2.79 -5.29
CA ALA A 106 -9.24 2.49 -6.21
C ALA A 106 -7.94 2.21 -5.44
N LEU A 107 -7.12 1.29 -5.95
CA LEU A 107 -5.78 0.98 -5.41
C LEU A 107 -4.71 1.75 -6.17
N LEU A 108 -3.77 2.36 -5.45
CA LEU A 108 -2.55 2.97 -5.96
C LEU A 108 -1.36 2.34 -5.22
N SER A 109 -0.68 1.36 -5.85
CA SER A 109 0.27 0.53 -5.12
C SER A 109 1.61 0.35 -5.86
N ASN A 110 2.69 0.40 -5.10
CA ASN A 110 4.04 0.07 -5.55
C ASN A 110 4.20 -1.45 -5.69
N THR A 111 3.56 -2.03 -6.72
CA THR A 111 3.55 -3.49 -6.90
C THR A 111 3.37 -3.89 -8.37
N ASP A 112 3.21 -5.19 -8.61
CA ASP A 112 2.95 -5.80 -9.90
C ASP A 112 1.45 -6.16 -10.08
N PRO A 113 0.95 -6.32 -11.34
CA PRO A 113 -0.46 -6.61 -11.60
C PRO A 113 -0.98 -7.91 -10.99
N ASP A 114 -0.20 -8.98 -11.03
CA ASP A 114 -0.57 -10.28 -10.47
C ASP A 114 -0.63 -10.28 -8.93
N TYR A 115 0.24 -9.50 -8.29
CA TYR A 115 0.24 -9.32 -6.85
C TYR A 115 -0.98 -8.53 -6.37
N ILE A 116 -1.32 -7.44 -7.05
CA ILE A 116 -2.50 -6.67 -6.65
C ILE A 116 -3.81 -7.45 -6.90
N GLU A 117 -3.87 -8.29 -7.94
CA GLU A 117 -4.99 -9.18 -8.19
C GLU A 117 -5.17 -10.19 -7.04
N ALA A 118 -4.07 -10.84 -6.61
CA ALA A 118 -4.10 -11.76 -5.49
C ALA A 118 -4.51 -11.06 -4.17
N SER A 119 -3.99 -9.85 -3.92
CA SER A 119 -4.36 -9.07 -2.73
C SER A 119 -5.83 -8.65 -2.75
N GLN A 120 -6.39 -8.28 -3.90
CA GLN A 120 -7.83 -8.00 -4.03
C GLN A 120 -8.68 -9.24 -3.72
N ALA A 121 -8.23 -10.43 -4.12
CA ALA A 121 -8.91 -11.67 -3.77
C ALA A 121 -8.91 -11.93 -2.25
N GLN A 122 -7.82 -11.62 -1.55
CA GLN A 122 -7.73 -11.71 -0.08
C GLN A 122 -8.62 -10.66 0.61
N LEU A 123 -8.66 -9.42 0.08
CA LEU A 123 -9.51 -8.36 0.61
C LEU A 123 -11.00 -8.67 0.50
N GLY A 124 -11.42 -9.43 -0.52
CA GLY A 124 -12.81 -9.86 -0.72
C GLY A 124 -13.80 -8.72 -1.00
N VAL A 125 -13.29 -7.52 -1.28
CA VAL A 125 -14.06 -6.31 -1.59
C VAL A 125 -13.66 -5.80 -2.97
N PRO A 126 -14.61 -5.51 -3.87
CA PRO A 126 -14.27 -5.04 -5.21
C PRO A 126 -13.72 -3.61 -5.20
N PHE A 127 -12.70 -3.38 -6.02
CA PHE A 127 -12.18 -2.06 -6.37
C PHE A 127 -12.52 -1.77 -7.83
N GLU A 128 -12.92 -0.54 -8.12
CA GLU A 128 -13.26 -0.10 -9.49
C GLU A 128 -12.00 0.07 -10.34
N LEU A 129 -10.86 0.30 -9.71
CA LEU A 129 -9.60 0.58 -10.39
C LEU A 129 -8.42 0.12 -9.53
N ALA A 130 -7.38 -0.42 -10.18
CA ALA A 130 -6.09 -0.65 -9.56
C ALA A 130 -4.98 -0.14 -10.48
N ILE A 131 -4.12 0.72 -9.94
CA ILE A 131 -2.96 1.30 -10.64
C ILE A 131 -1.71 0.83 -9.90
N VAL A 132 -0.83 0.15 -10.60
CA VAL A 132 0.36 -0.47 -10.03
C VAL A 132 1.63 0.01 -10.70
N ALA A 133 2.71 0.13 -9.92
CA ALA A 133 3.97 0.74 -10.33
C ALA A 133 4.55 0.14 -11.60
N SER A 134 4.65 -1.18 -11.71
CA SER A 134 5.27 -1.82 -12.87
C SER A 134 4.48 -1.64 -14.16
N ALA A 135 3.15 -1.47 -14.08
CA ALA A 135 2.32 -1.21 -15.26
C ALA A 135 2.46 0.22 -15.80
N ILE A 136 2.75 1.19 -14.92
CA ILE A 136 2.89 2.60 -15.30
C ILE A 136 4.35 3.08 -15.37
N GLY A 137 5.32 2.24 -14.98
CA GLY A 137 6.74 2.58 -14.94
C GLY A 137 7.06 3.68 -13.92
N SER A 138 6.36 3.73 -12.79
CA SER A 138 6.54 4.77 -11.77
C SER A 138 6.21 4.25 -10.39
N TYR A 139 7.16 4.32 -9.46
CA TYR A 139 7.00 4.04 -8.04
C TYR A 139 6.66 5.32 -7.27
N LYS A 140 5.75 5.23 -6.26
CA LYS A 140 5.58 6.28 -5.26
C LYS A 140 6.91 6.44 -4.48
N PRO A 141 7.34 7.64 -4.12
CA PRO A 141 6.57 8.88 -4.02
C PRO A 141 6.42 9.69 -5.32
N ALA A 142 6.92 9.20 -6.47
CA ALA A 142 6.66 9.89 -7.73
C ALA A 142 5.15 9.92 -8.06
N LEU A 143 4.70 11.01 -8.68
CA LEU A 143 3.27 11.30 -8.86
C LEU A 143 2.56 10.48 -9.96
N GLY A 144 3.22 9.46 -10.50
CA GLY A 144 2.70 8.66 -11.62
C GLY A 144 1.35 8.02 -11.36
N HIS A 145 1.14 7.47 -10.17
CA HIS A 145 -0.12 6.81 -9.79
C HIS A 145 -1.33 7.77 -9.82
N TRP A 146 -1.20 8.94 -9.21
CA TRP A 146 -2.29 9.95 -9.19
C TRP A 146 -2.56 10.51 -10.58
N ARG A 147 -1.52 10.74 -11.40
CA ARG A 147 -1.68 11.15 -12.80
C ARG A 147 -2.39 10.09 -13.64
N ALA A 148 -2.04 8.82 -13.46
CA ALA A 148 -2.70 7.70 -14.14
C ALA A 148 -4.16 7.56 -13.69
N PHE A 149 -4.45 7.76 -12.40
CA PHE A 149 -5.82 7.81 -11.88
C PHE A 149 -6.61 8.95 -12.55
N GLU A 150 -6.07 10.15 -12.55
CA GLU A 150 -6.74 11.32 -13.15
C GLU A 150 -6.99 11.13 -14.65
N GLN A 151 -6.05 10.53 -15.39
CA GLN A 151 -6.24 10.20 -16.80
C GLN A 151 -7.40 9.22 -17.03
N GLN A 152 -7.59 8.22 -16.16
CA GLN A 152 -8.64 7.23 -16.31
C GLN A 152 -10.00 7.70 -15.83
N VAL A 153 -10.05 8.50 -14.76
CA VAL A 153 -11.30 8.96 -14.11
C VAL A 153 -11.73 10.35 -14.60
N GLY A 154 -10.80 11.14 -15.18
CA GLY A 154 -11.03 12.49 -15.65
C GLY A 154 -10.93 13.58 -14.57
N ARG A 155 -10.52 13.21 -13.35
CA ARG A 155 -10.32 14.13 -12.22
C ARG A 155 -9.50 13.46 -11.11
N PRO A 156 -8.91 14.25 -10.16
CA PRO A 156 -8.25 13.69 -9.01
C PRO A 156 -9.24 12.96 -8.07
N PRO A 157 -8.75 12.06 -7.20
CA PRO A 157 -9.57 11.44 -6.15
C PRO A 157 -10.04 12.51 -5.15
N ASP A 158 -11.08 12.17 -4.37
CA ASP A 158 -11.56 13.06 -3.31
C ASP A 158 -10.72 12.93 -2.04
N VAL A 159 -10.18 11.72 -1.77
CA VAL A 159 -9.35 11.42 -0.60
C VAL A 159 -8.34 10.32 -0.95
N HIS A 160 -7.13 10.39 -0.39
CA HIS A 160 -6.14 9.31 -0.42
C HIS A 160 -5.92 8.73 0.98
N VAL A 161 -5.89 7.40 1.11
CA VAL A 161 -5.80 6.67 2.38
C VAL A 161 -4.57 5.78 2.36
N ALA A 162 -3.62 5.98 3.29
CA ALA A 162 -2.36 5.25 3.28
C ALA A 162 -1.65 5.21 4.63
N ALA A 163 -0.80 4.21 4.84
CA ALA A 163 0.05 4.10 6.02
C ALA A 163 1.40 4.84 5.87
N SER A 164 1.89 5.06 4.65
CA SER A 164 3.20 5.67 4.44
C SER A 164 3.16 7.19 4.36
N LEU A 165 3.86 7.86 5.28
CA LEU A 165 4.06 9.32 5.19
C LEU A 165 4.90 9.71 3.98
N PHE A 166 5.95 8.93 3.67
CA PHE A 166 6.88 9.21 2.58
C PHE A 166 6.30 8.92 1.20
N HIS A 167 5.73 7.73 1.01
CA HIS A 167 5.25 7.32 -0.31
C HIS A 167 3.90 7.93 -0.70
N ASP A 168 3.09 8.36 0.29
CA ASP A 168 1.69 8.68 0.06
C ASP A 168 1.26 10.05 0.59
N VAL A 169 1.48 10.34 1.87
CA VAL A 169 1.01 11.61 2.46
C VAL A 169 1.77 12.81 1.91
N ALA A 170 3.11 12.71 1.76
CA ALA A 170 3.91 13.78 1.17
C ALA A 170 3.49 14.09 -0.28
N PRO A 171 3.36 13.10 -1.19
CA PRO A 171 2.82 13.36 -2.53
C PRO A 171 1.38 13.89 -2.55
N ALA A 172 0.49 13.38 -1.66
CA ALA A 172 -0.87 13.91 -1.56
C ALA A 172 -0.87 15.40 -1.21
N ASN A 173 -0.01 15.82 -0.27
CA ASN A 173 0.17 17.24 0.09
C ASN A 173 0.69 18.08 -1.08
N GLU A 174 1.66 17.56 -1.86
CA GLU A 174 2.16 18.22 -3.07
C GLU A 174 1.04 18.46 -4.10
N LEU A 175 0.12 17.51 -4.21
CA LEU A 175 -1.04 17.59 -5.11
C LEU A 175 -2.22 18.39 -4.53
N GLY A 176 -2.15 18.83 -3.27
CA GLY A 176 -3.28 19.46 -2.56
C GLY A 176 -4.45 18.51 -2.33
N LEU A 177 -4.21 17.19 -2.26
CA LEU A 177 -5.22 16.17 -2.04
C LEU A 177 -5.42 15.93 -0.54
N PRO A 178 -6.68 15.86 -0.07
CA PRO A 178 -6.95 15.37 1.27
C PRO A 178 -6.40 13.96 1.48
N SER A 179 -5.76 13.72 2.63
CA SER A 179 -5.20 12.42 2.97
C SER A 179 -5.64 11.95 4.36
N ILE A 180 -5.82 10.64 4.49
CA ILE A 180 -6.03 9.96 5.78
C ILE A 180 -4.82 9.05 6.01
N TRP A 181 -4.03 9.38 7.02
CA TRP A 181 -2.88 8.58 7.41
C TRP A 181 -3.29 7.48 8.40
N ILE A 182 -2.97 6.24 8.06
CA ILE A 182 -3.23 5.07 8.90
C ILE A 182 -1.97 4.74 9.70
N ASN A 183 -1.88 5.32 10.89
CA ASN A 183 -0.71 5.22 11.77
C ASN A 183 -0.79 3.98 12.67
N ARG A 184 -0.68 2.79 12.10
CA ARG A 184 -0.76 1.51 12.83
C ARG A 184 0.39 1.30 13.82
N LEU A 185 1.55 1.90 13.53
CA LEU A 185 2.79 1.68 14.29
C LEU A 185 3.06 2.77 15.32
N GLY A 186 2.21 3.80 15.41
CA GLY A 186 2.42 4.94 16.30
C GLY A 186 3.68 5.74 15.92
N GLU A 187 3.93 5.87 14.63
CA GLU A 187 5.08 6.64 14.11
C GLU A 187 4.97 8.12 14.45
N GLN A 188 6.13 8.77 14.52
CA GLN A 188 6.19 10.21 14.77
C GLN A 188 5.63 10.99 13.57
N PRO A 189 4.96 12.14 13.83
CA PRO A 189 4.45 13.00 12.77
C PRO A 189 5.56 13.45 11.81
N GLY A 190 5.16 13.56 10.52
CA GLY A 190 6.01 14.02 9.43
C GLY A 190 5.21 14.97 8.53
N PRO A 191 5.09 14.70 7.21
CA PRO A 191 4.15 15.40 6.35
C PRO A 191 2.74 15.33 6.96
N GLU A 192 2.10 16.50 7.14
CA GLU A 192 0.83 16.59 7.88
C GLU A 192 -0.34 16.02 7.06
N PRO A 193 -1.03 14.96 7.54
CA PRO A 193 -2.22 14.43 6.89
C PRO A 193 -3.45 15.30 7.21
N THR A 194 -4.52 15.19 6.41
CA THR A 194 -5.82 15.82 6.76
C THR A 194 -6.43 15.18 7.99
N ARG A 195 -6.26 13.85 8.16
CA ARG A 195 -6.66 13.09 9.35
C ARG A 195 -5.64 11.97 9.60
N GLU A 196 -5.51 11.62 10.88
CA GLU A 196 -4.76 10.44 11.34
C GLU A 196 -5.72 9.46 12.01
N LEU A 197 -5.59 8.18 11.70
CA LEU A 197 -6.32 7.07 12.31
C LEU A 197 -5.35 5.97 12.72
N PRO A 198 -5.59 5.26 13.84
CA PRO A 198 -4.76 4.13 14.24
C PRO A 198 -4.99 2.88 13.36
N ASP A 199 -6.16 2.76 12.75
CA ASP A 199 -6.60 1.68 11.85
C ASP A 199 -7.79 2.15 11.00
N LEU A 200 -8.37 1.24 10.19
CA LEU A 200 -9.50 1.59 9.32
C LEU A 200 -10.88 1.45 9.98
N SER A 201 -11.00 1.18 11.27
CA SER A 201 -12.29 0.90 11.93
C SER A 201 -13.32 2.04 11.79
N THR A 202 -12.85 3.30 11.70
CA THR A 202 -13.71 4.49 11.53
C THR A 202 -13.59 5.12 10.13
N LEU A 203 -13.05 4.39 9.15
CA LEU A 203 -12.78 4.91 7.82
C LEU A 203 -14.00 5.55 7.16
N ALA A 204 -15.16 4.87 7.21
CA ALA A 204 -16.33 5.30 6.47
C ALA A 204 -16.90 6.63 7.00
N GLU A 205 -16.82 6.88 8.31
CA GLU A 205 -17.15 8.15 8.95
C GLU A 205 -16.15 9.24 8.56
N THR A 206 -14.88 8.93 8.68
CA THR A 206 -13.78 9.87 8.39
C THR A 206 -13.77 10.32 6.93
N LEU A 207 -14.08 9.42 5.99
CA LEU A 207 -14.24 9.78 4.57
C LEU A 207 -15.33 10.85 4.35
N GLU A 208 -16.47 10.76 5.06
CA GLU A 208 -17.53 11.78 4.97
C GLU A 208 -17.05 13.12 5.53
N GLU A 209 -16.32 13.14 6.64
CA GLU A 209 -15.78 14.35 7.25
C GLU A 209 -14.75 15.07 6.39
N VAL A 210 -13.86 14.28 5.75
CA VAL A 210 -12.75 14.84 4.94
C VAL A 210 -13.24 15.35 3.59
N ALA A 211 -14.31 14.79 3.04
CA ALA A 211 -14.89 15.18 1.75
C ALA A 211 -15.98 16.26 1.84
N ALA A 212 -16.37 16.69 3.04
CA ALA A 212 -17.38 17.73 3.27
C ALA A 212 -16.81 19.13 2.99
#